data_4f041c896b3a7a3e5c690da882ff554d
#
_entry.id   4f041c896b3a7a3e5c690da882ff554d
#
_cell.length_a   1.000
_cell.length_b   1.000
_cell.length_c   1.000
_cell.angle_alpha   90.00
_cell.angle_beta   90.00
_cell.angle_gamma   90.00
#
_symmetry.space_group_name_H-M   'P 1'
#
loop_
_entity.id
_entity.type
_entity.pdbx_description
1 polymer ?
#
loop_
_entity_poly.entity_id
_entity_poly.type
_entity_poly.pdbx_seq_one_letter_code
_entity_poly.pdbx_strand_id
1 'polypeptide(L)'
;MKSAMRNNSLLLISNLSLALMVSFAALASGAGATDTKSNGGMFAARDAGARGDGTNDDTVAIQAALDAAGQAGGVVSLAPGRYLVKASLRIPPGVTLQGVHDAPNWSAPLKGSVILATAGRDAEEGPALFEMGDSSQVRALTVYYPDQRPKDIRPYPWTFHLRGFDNTVEDVTLINSYNAIRIGPEPNVRHRIRNVYGCALRRGVLVDTCSDIGRIDNVHFHCHWWSVPEVGGEWAPVHEYMWKNCEAFIFGRTDWEYVNNTFVFPANIGYRFIHTAAGEANGHFSGIGADEAQICVKVESIQRMGLLISNGQFVAMRGEHPRQVVIDKSCSASVRLVNCAFWGPAEQNVVAHGGRFLSLSDCYFSSGYSAKTSGPPLVEADAGRLQVRGCSFDAAGPGIALRKGLRHAIISENNGLRGVEIVNEIGTNAIISLNEPAEPAPAPGR
;
A
#
# COMPACT_ATOMS: atom_id res chain seq x y z
N MET A 1 35.40 55.25 2.59
CA MET A 1 36.37 55.38 1.48
C MET A 1 36.29 54.11 0.64
N LYS A 2 35.87 54.30 -0.62
CA LYS A 2 36.19 53.59 -1.86
C LYS A 2 36.14 52.09 -1.88
N SER A 3 35.13 51.47 -2.59
CA SER A 3 35.13 51.22 -4.05
C SER A 3 35.97 49.97 -4.39
N ALA A 4 35.50 48.96 -5.12
CA ALA A 4 34.85 48.83 -6.41
C ALA A 4 34.48 47.33 -6.58
N MET A 5 33.38 46.90 -7.05
CA MET A 5 32.89 46.64 -8.42
C MET A 5 33.79 45.85 -9.36
N ARG A 6 33.12 44.84 -9.97
CA ARG A 6 33.36 44.17 -11.27
C ARG A 6 33.87 42.71 -11.14
N ASN A 7 33.41 41.70 -11.90
CA ASN A 7 32.75 41.69 -13.20
C ASN A 7 32.05 40.35 -13.47
N ASN A 8 31.02 40.40 -14.30
CA ASN A 8 30.34 39.32 -15.01
C ASN A 8 31.31 38.43 -15.82
N SER A 9 30.95 37.16 -15.92
CA SER A 9 31.27 36.36 -17.11
C SER A 9 30.10 35.45 -17.44
N LEU A 10 29.27 35.90 -18.36
CA LEU A 10 28.40 35.03 -19.18
C LEU A 10 29.31 34.14 -20.05
N LEU A 11 29.08 32.87 -20.04
CA LEU A 11 29.53 31.96 -21.08
C LEU A 11 28.30 31.33 -21.74
N LEU A 12 27.98 31.89 -22.91
CA LEU A 12 27.17 31.21 -23.94
C LEU A 12 27.94 29.96 -24.40
N ILE A 13 27.28 28.82 -24.36
CA ILE A 13 27.66 27.66 -25.18
C ILE A 13 26.51 27.38 -26.11
N SER A 14 26.80 27.57 -27.36
CA SER A 14 25.97 27.40 -28.53
C SER A 14 25.62 25.95 -28.81
N ASN A 15 24.38 25.76 -29.29
CA ASN A 15 23.83 24.60 -29.94
C ASN A 15 24.72 23.98 -31.03
N LEU A 16 24.89 22.68 -30.98
CA LEU A 16 25.14 21.90 -32.19
C LEU A 16 24.27 20.61 -32.12
N SER A 17 23.09 20.70 -32.71
CA SER A 17 22.22 19.56 -32.98
C SER A 17 22.75 18.82 -34.20
N LEU A 18 23.25 17.62 -34.02
CA LEU A 18 23.54 16.69 -35.12
C LEU A 18 22.40 15.68 -35.20
N ALA A 19 21.47 15.92 -36.11
CA ALA A 19 20.40 14.99 -36.47
C ALA A 19 21.00 13.81 -37.26
N LEU A 20 21.05 12.62 -36.68
CA LEU A 20 21.34 11.40 -37.39
C LEU A 20 19.98 10.74 -37.77
N MET A 21 19.53 10.99 -39.01
CA MET A 21 18.42 10.24 -39.60
C MET A 21 18.90 8.84 -39.95
N VAL A 22 18.47 7.85 -39.19
CA VAL A 22 18.57 6.44 -39.61
C VAL A 22 17.19 6.06 -40.19
N SER A 23 17.13 5.95 -41.50
CA SER A 23 15.97 5.41 -42.21
C SER A 23 15.96 3.89 -42.01
N PHE A 24 15.04 3.39 -41.18
CA PHE A 24 14.67 1.98 -41.20
C PHE A 24 13.52 1.79 -42.19
N ALA A 25 13.83 1.16 -43.31
CA ALA A 25 12.81 0.63 -44.21
C ALA A 25 12.13 -0.56 -43.50
N ALA A 26 10.89 -0.38 -43.07
CA ALA A 26 10.04 -1.44 -42.54
C ALA A 26 9.57 -2.30 -43.70
N LEU A 27 10.01 -3.55 -43.75
CA LEU A 27 9.33 -4.59 -44.50
C LEU A 27 7.99 -4.88 -43.79
N ALA A 28 6.92 -4.29 -44.30
CA ALA A 28 5.56 -4.65 -43.89
C ALA A 28 5.21 -6.02 -44.47
N SER A 29 5.33 -7.08 -43.69
CA SER A 29 4.60 -8.31 -43.93
C SER A 29 3.15 -8.07 -43.53
N GLY A 30 2.27 -8.02 -44.50
CA GLY A 30 0.84 -7.81 -44.31
C GLY A 30 0.19 -8.96 -43.56
N ALA A 31 0.10 -8.83 -42.23
CA ALA A 31 -0.99 -9.46 -41.49
C ALA A 31 -2.17 -8.48 -41.58
N GLY A 32 -3.29 -8.91 -42.18
CA GLY A 32 -4.45 -8.10 -42.38
C GLY A 32 -4.90 -7.43 -41.07
N ALA A 33 -4.81 -6.12 -41.04
CA ALA A 33 -5.38 -5.32 -39.96
C ALA A 33 -6.91 -5.57 -40.01
N THR A 34 -7.43 -6.30 -39.04
CA THR A 34 -8.86 -6.32 -38.78
C THR A 34 -9.26 -4.90 -38.40
N ASP A 35 -10.07 -4.27 -39.26
CA ASP A 35 -10.59 -2.92 -39.09
C ASP A 35 -11.49 -2.93 -37.84
N THR A 36 -10.92 -2.67 -36.66
CA THR A 36 -11.66 -2.59 -35.40
C THR A 36 -12.49 -1.33 -35.44
N LYS A 37 -13.76 -1.48 -35.82
CA LYS A 37 -14.71 -0.37 -35.93
C LYS A 37 -14.96 0.21 -34.53
N SER A 38 -14.58 1.48 -34.33
CA SER A 38 -14.99 2.22 -33.16
C SER A 38 -16.45 2.67 -33.29
N ASN A 39 -17.25 2.47 -32.28
CA ASN A 39 -18.56 3.07 -32.14
C ASN A 39 -18.46 4.24 -31.14
N GLY A 40 -18.21 5.44 -31.62
CA GLY A 40 -18.11 6.64 -30.76
C GLY A 40 -16.99 6.58 -29.71
N GLY A 41 -15.82 6.01 -30.06
CA GLY A 41 -14.70 5.86 -29.11
C GLY A 41 -14.74 4.60 -28.24
N MET A 42 -15.71 3.72 -28.48
CA MET A 42 -15.80 2.39 -27.84
C MET A 42 -15.25 1.33 -28.79
N PHE A 43 -14.35 0.49 -28.27
CA PHE A 43 -13.71 -0.63 -28.96
C PHE A 43 -14.04 -1.93 -28.22
N ALA A 44 -14.88 -2.78 -28.76
CA ALA A 44 -15.15 -4.07 -28.13
C ALA A 44 -14.00 -5.04 -28.43
N ALA A 45 -13.39 -5.61 -27.39
CA ALA A 45 -12.31 -6.59 -27.58
C ALA A 45 -12.78 -7.81 -28.39
N ARG A 46 -14.07 -8.14 -28.34
CA ARG A 46 -14.68 -9.20 -29.16
C ARG A 46 -14.62 -8.90 -30.68
N ASP A 47 -14.70 -7.64 -31.06
CA ASP A 47 -14.59 -7.25 -32.46
C ASP A 47 -13.16 -7.42 -33.00
N ALA A 48 -12.16 -7.39 -32.10
CA ALA A 48 -10.79 -7.73 -32.39
C ALA A 48 -10.50 -9.26 -32.28
N GLY A 49 -11.50 -10.08 -31.98
CA GLY A 49 -11.40 -11.52 -31.91
C GLY A 49 -11.28 -12.14 -30.52
N ALA A 50 -11.35 -11.34 -29.44
CA ALA A 50 -11.34 -11.88 -28.08
C ALA A 50 -12.62 -12.71 -27.81
N ARG A 51 -12.44 -13.93 -27.32
CA ARG A 51 -13.55 -14.88 -27.11
C ARG A 51 -14.12 -14.81 -25.71
N GLY A 52 -13.27 -14.67 -24.72
CA GLY A 52 -13.67 -14.67 -23.30
C GLY A 52 -14.28 -15.99 -22.86
N ASP A 53 -13.83 -17.12 -23.44
CA ASP A 53 -14.32 -18.48 -23.15
C ASP A 53 -13.47 -19.24 -22.12
N GLY A 54 -12.40 -18.63 -21.63
CA GLY A 54 -11.49 -19.18 -20.62
C GLY A 54 -10.48 -20.19 -21.16
N THR A 55 -10.47 -20.47 -22.46
CA THR A 55 -9.61 -21.50 -23.07
C THR A 55 -8.73 -20.95 -24.19
N ASN A 56 -9.30 -20.11 -25.04
CA ASN A 56 -8.54 -19.45 -26.10
C ASN A 56 -7.69 -18.31 -25.52
N ASP A 57 -6.49 -18.14 -26.09
CA ASP A 57 -5.61 -17.04 -25.75
C ASP A 57 -6.14 -15.74 -26.34
N ASP A 58 -6.64 -14.85 -25.48
CA ASP A 58 -7.23 -13.56 -25.86
C ASP A 58 -6.19 -12.41 -25.87
N THR A 59 -4.92 -12.69 -25.54
CA THR A 59 -3.88 -11.67 -25.37
C THR A 59 -3.75 -10.77 -26.60
N VAL A 60 -3.59 -11.36 -27.78
CA VAL A 60 -3.38 -10.61 -29.04
C VAL A 60 -4.63 -9.80 -29.41
N ALA A 61 -5.81 -10.36 -29.23
CA ALA A 61 -7.06 -9.69 -29.55
C ALA A 61 -7.33 -8.49 -28.63
N ILE A 62 -7.10 -8.65 -27.32
CA ILE A 62 -7.23 -7.54 -26.37
C ILE A 62 -6.18 -6.46 -26.67
N GLN A 63 -4.92 -6.83 -26.95
CA GLN A 63 -3.88 -5.86 -27.28
C GLN A 63 -4.20 -5.10 -28.57
N ALA A 64 -4.72 -5.79 -29.59
CA ALA A 64 -5.13 -5.13 -30.84
C ALA A 64 -6.24 -4.08 -30.62
N ALA A 65 -7.23 -4.38 -29.78
CA ALA A 65 -8.25 -3.40 -29.40
C ALA A 65 -7.67 -2.21 -28.63
N LEU A 66 -6.72 -2.47 -27.72
CA LEU A 66 -6.01 -1.43 -26.96
C LEU A 66 -5.17 -0.53 -27.87
N ASP A 67 -4.44 -1.12 -28.82
CA ASP A 67 -3.61 -0.39 -29.77
C ASP A 67 -4.48 0.46 -30.72
N ALA A 68 -5.64 -0.04 -31.16
CA ALA A 68 -6.60 0.71 -31.96
C ALA A 68 -7.18 1.91 -31.16
N ALA A 69 -7.56 1.69 -29.91
CA ALA A 69 -8.03 2.76 -29.04
C ALA A 69 -6.93 3.79 -28.76
N GLY A 70 -5.67 3.38 -28.71
CA GLY A 70 -4.51 4.26 -28.49
C GLY A 70 -4.28 5.30 -29.58
N GLN A 71 -4.82 5.11 -30.78
CA GLN A 71 -4.69 6.07 -31.89
C GLN A 71 -5.52 7.36 -31.67
N ALA A 72 -6.65 7.26 -30.99
CA ALA A 72 -7.59 8.38 -30.85
C ALA A 72 -7.98 8.67 -29.38
N GLY A 73 -7.54 7.85 -28.46
CA GLY A 73 -8.12 7.74 -27.12
C GLY A 73 -9.43 6.97 -27.18
N GLY A 74 -9.79 6.28 -26.11
CA GLY A 74 -11.06 5.56 -26.09
C GLY A 74 -11.16 4.51 -24.99
N VAL A 75 -12.27 3.80 -25.04
CA VAL A 75 -12.59 2.74 -24.08
C VAL A 75 -12.58 1.39 -24.79
N VAL A 76 -11.72 0.49 -24.34
CA VAL A 76 -11.77 -0.93 -24.74
C VAL A 76 -12.68 -1.67 -23.78
N SER A 77 -13.76 -2.26 -24.28
CA SER A 77 -14.73 -2.97 -23.47
C SER A 77 -14.52 -4.48 -23.50
N LEU A 78 -14.52 -5.08 -22.30
CA LEU A 78 -14.56 -6.52 -22.07
C LEU A 78 -15.98 -6.89 -21.62
N ALA A 79 -16.75 -7.58 -22.44
CA ALA A 79 -18.04 -8.13 -22.03
C ALA A 79 -17.83 -9.18 -20.90
N PRO A 80 -18.89 -9.56 -20.15
CA PRO A 80 -18.80 -10.68 -19.24
C PRO A 80 -18.22 -11.93 -19.89
N GLY A 81 -17.21 -12.54 -19.30
CA GLY A 81 -16.47 -13.68 -19.85
C GLY A 81 -15.18 -13.94 -19.09
N ARG A 82 -14.46 -14.98 -19.49
CA ARG A 82 -13.16 -15.38 -18.92
C ARG A 82 -12.08 -15.27 -19.99
N TYR A 83 -11.25 -14.26 -19.91
CA TYR A 83 -10.23 -13.94 -20.91
C TYR A 83 -8.89 -14.52 -20.49
N LEU A 84 -8.40 -15.55 -21.18
CA LEU A 84 -7.07 -16.11 -20.93
C LEU A 84 -6.00 -15.18 -21.50
N VAL A 85 -5.11 -14.69 -20.64
CA VAL A 85 -4.04 -13.74 -20.99
C VAL A 85 -2.70 -14.34 -20.63
N LYS A 86 -1.86 -14.59 -21.64
CA LYS A 86 -0.58 -15.29 -21.52
C LYS A 86 0.65 -14.38 -21.63
N ALA A 87 0.44 -13.10 -21.87
CA ALA A 87 1.51 -12.10 -21.90
C ALA A 87 1.05 -10.77 -21.31
N SER A 88 2.01 -9.89 -21.05
CA SER A 88 1.74 -8.51 -20.58
C SER A 88 0.88 -7.75 -21.60
N LEU A 89 -0.08 -6.98 -21.11
CA LEU A 89 -0.91 -6.06 -21.87
C LEU A 89 -0.45 -4.63 -21.63
N ARG A 90 -0.18 -3.91 -22.68
CA ARG A 90 0.15 -2.48 -22.63
C ARG A 90 -1.12 -1.66 -22.80
N ILE A 91 -1.43 -0.83 -21.81
CA ILE A 91 -2.54 0.13 -21.87
C ILE A 91 -1.98 1.46 -22.38
N PRO A 92 -2.29 1.88 -23.62
CA PRO A 92 -1.76 3.12 -24.17
C PRO A 92 -2.20 4.36 -23.38
N PRO A 93 -1.46 5.49 -23.48
CA PRO A 93 -1.90 6.74 -22.89
C PRO A 93 -3.32 7.14 -23.29
N GLY A 94 -4.10 7.62 -22.32
CA GLY A 94 -5.48 8.07 -22.53
C GLY A 94 -6.49 6.96 -22.83
N VAL A 95 -6.12 5.69 -22.72
CA VAL A 95 -7.01 4.55 -22.99
C VAL A 95 -7.54 3.98 -21.68
N THR A 96 -8.82 3.63 -21.67
CA THR A 96 -9.48 2.88 -20.60
C THR A 96 -9.74 1.45 -21.02
N LEU A 97 -9.26 0.46 -20.27
CA LEU A 97 -9.73 -0.92 -20.34
C LEU A 97 -10.84 -1.10 -19.31
N GLN A 98 -12.03 -1.44 -19.76
CA GLN A 98 -13.22 -1.54 -18.93
C GLN A 98 -13.93 -2.87 -19.09
N GLY A 99 -14.19 -3.53 -17.97
CA GLY A 99 -15.01 -4.73 -17.91
C GLY A 99 -16.37 -4.50 -17.28
N VAL A 100 -16.92 -5.59 -16.74
CA VAL A 100 -18.11 -5.64 -15.87
C VAL A 100 -17.66 -6.28 -14.57
N HIS A 101 -17.66 -5.50 -13.49
CA HIS A 101 -17.21 -5.93 -12.17
C HIS A 101 -18.36 -6.56 -11.39
N ASP A 102 -18.10 -7.74 -10.85
CA ASP A 102 -18.89 -8.37 -9.80
C ASP A 102 -17.89 -8.80 -8.74
N ALA A 103 -17.81 -8.05 -7.65
CA ALA A 103 -16.87 -8.35 -6.58
C ALA A 103 -17.17 -9.76 -6.05
N PRO A 104 -16.27 -10.74 -6.23
CA PRO A 104 -16.52 -12.09 -5.77
C PRO A 104 -16.59 -12.12 -4.25
N ASN A 105 -17.46 -12.94 -3.75
CA ASN A 105 -17.47 -13.30 -2.35
C ASN A 105 -17.19 -14.80 -2.21
N TRP A 106 -16.89 -15.24 -1.02
CA TRP A 106 -16.49 -16.61 -0.73
C TRP A 106 -17.55 -17.70 -1.03
N SER A 107 -18.75 -17.32 -1.46
CA SER A 107 -19.85 -18.25 -1.76
C SER A 107 -20.40 -18.11 -3.17
N ALA A 108 -19.85 -17.22 -4.00
CA ALA A 108 -20.36 -16.98 -5.33
C ALA A 108 -19.33 -17.31 -6.42
N PRO A 109 -19.74 -17.95 -7.53
CA PRO A 109 -18.86 -18.16 -8.68
C PRO A 109 -18.41 -16.80 -9.25
N LEU A 110 -17.23 -16.79 -9.89
CA LEU A 110 -16.73 -15.60 -10.58
C LEU A 110 -17.68 -15.21 -11.73
N LYS A 111 -18.16 -13.98 -11.69
CA LYS A 111 -19.00 -13.36 -12.72
C LYS A 111 -18.32 -12.13 -13.30
N GLY A 112 -18.94 -11.51 -14.30
CA GLY A 112 -18.41 -10.32 -14.96
C GLY A 112 -17.22 -10.63 -15.86
N SER A 113 -16.33 -9.66 -16.01
CA SER A 113 -15.16 -9.76 -16.88
C SER A 113 -13.96 -10.23 -16.05
N VAL A 114 -13.51 -11.46 -16.30
CA VAL A 114 -12.43 -12.10 -15.54
C VAL A 114 -11.21 -12.31 -16.44
N ILE A 115 -10.08 -11.76 -16.05
CA ILE A 115 -8.78 -12.03 -16.68
C ILE A 115 -8.17 -13.25 -16.01
N LEU A 116 -7.94 -14.32 -16.77
CA LEU A 116 -7.19 -15.49 -16.36
C LEU A 116 -5.72 -15.27 -16.75
N ALA A 117 -4.89 -14.83 -15.79
CA ALA A 117 -3.51 -14.45 -16.03
C ALA A 117 -2.56 -15.63 -15.83
N THR A 118 -1.75 -15.94 -16.83
CA THR A 118 -0.70 -16.97 -16.73
C THR A 118 0.70 -16.44 -17.06
N ALA A 119 0.80 -15.16 -17.44
CA ALA A 119 2.06 -14.50 -17.74
C ALA A 119 2.97 -14.38 -16.50
N GLY A 120 4.27 -14.59 -16.68
CA GLY A 120 5.29 -14.29 -15.67
C GLY A 120 5.38 -15.29 -14.52
N ARG A 121 4.76 -16.44 -14.60
CA ARG A 121 4.88 -17.49 -13.57
C ARG A 121 6.34 -17.83 -13.24
N ASP A 122 6.61 -18.05 -11.96
CA ASP A 122 7.93 -18.37 -11.39
C ASP A 122 8.96 -17.24 -11.49
N ALA A 123 8.53 -15.99 -11.82
CA ALA A 123 9.37 -14.81 -11.82
C ALA A 123 8.73 -13.68 -11.02
N GLU A 124 9.44 -13.13 -10.04
CA GLU A 124 8.95 -11.97 -9.27
C GLU A 124 9.15 -10.66 -10.05
N GLU A 125 10.19 -10.59 -10.85
CA GLU A 125 10.53 -9.44 -11.69
C GLU A 125 10.16 -9.71 -13.15
N GLY A 126 9.85 -8.65 -13.88
CA GLY A 126 9.47 -8.72 -15.29
C GLY A 126 8.36 -7.74 -15.62
N PRO A 127 7.86 -7.76 -16.87
CA PRO A 127 6.72 -6.93 -17.26
C PRO A 127 5.48 -7.25 -16.42
N ALA A 128 4.79 -6.21 -15.98
CA ALA A 128 3.51 -6.38 -15.29
C ALA A 128 2.44 -6.97 -16.22
N LEU A 129 1.41 -7.57 -15.66
CA LEU A 129 0.29 -8.01 -16.48
C LEU A 129 -0.34 -6.84 -17.24
N PHE A 130 -0.49 -5.68 -16.58
CA PHE A 130 -0.94 -4.43 -17.17
C PHE A 130 0.14 -3.35 -17.03
N GLU A 131 0.80 -2.98 -18.13
CA GLU A 131 1.72 -1.84 -18.23
C GLU A 131 0.94 -0.60 -18.65
N MET A 132 0.79 0.35 -17.72
CA MET A 132 -0.13 1.49 -17.86
C MET A 132 0.63 2.77 -18.20
N GLY A 133 0.33 3.36 -19.37
CA GLY A 133 0.86 4.67 -19.80
C GLY A 133 0.11 5.85 -19.17
N ASP A 134 0.52 7.09 -19.48
CA ASP A 134 -0.10 8.31 -18.94
C ASP A 134 -1.61 8.36 -19.13
N SER A 135 -2.33 8.78 -18.11
CA SER A 135 -3.80 8.96 -18.12
C SER A 135 -4.58 7.71 -18.51
N SER A 136 -3.93 6.54 -18.46
CA SER A 136 -4.61 5.28 -18.73
C SER A 136 -5.38 4.76 -17.52
N GLN A 137 -6.40 3.96 -17.78
CA GLN A 137 -7.28 3.43 -16.75
C GLN A 137 -7.56 1.95 -16.96
N VAL A 138 -7.63 1.19 -15.88
CA VAL A 138 -8.19 -0.16 -15.86
C VAL A 138 -9.26 -0.22 -14.80
N ARG A 139 -10.47 -0.61 -15.18
CA ARG A 139 -11.60 -0.63 -14.26
C ARG A 139 -12.60 -1.74 -14.50
N ALA A 140 -13.33 -2.05 -13.46
CA ALA A 140 -14.49 -2.94 -13.47
C ALA A 140 -14.16 -4.36 -13.97
N LEU A 141 -13.12 -5.00 -13.41
CA LEU A 141 -12.78 -6.38 -13.78
C LEU A 141 -12.19 -7.17 -12.61
N THR A 142 -12.09 -8.48 -12.81
CA THR A 142 -11.45 -9.39 -11.87
C THR A 142 -10.19 -9.98 -12.52
N VAL A 143 -9.09 -10.09 -11.75
CA VAL A 143 -7.87 -10.80 -12.15
C VAL A 143 -7.71 -12.04 -11.29
N TYR A 144 -7.47 -13.15 -11.95
CA TYR A 144 -7.22 -14.44 -11.31
C TYR A 144 -6.03 -15.16 -11.98
N TYR A 145 -5.11 -15.65 -11.17
CA TYR A 145 -3.97 -16.45 -11.60
C TYR A 145 -4.30 -17.93 -11.40
N PRO A 146 -4.75 -18.65 -12.44
CA PRO A 146 -5.28 -20.01 -12.30
C PRO A 146 -4.21 -21.05 -11.95
N ASP A 147 -2.93 -20.74 -12.14
CA ASP A 147 -1.81 -21.62 -11.82
C ASP A 147 -1.29 -21.45 -10.37
N GLN A 148 -1.77 -20.44 -9.63
CA GLN A 148 -1.47 -20.33 -8.20
C GLN A 148 -2.14 -21.46 -7.41
N ARG A 149 -1.44 -21.96 -6.40
CA ARG A 149 -1.96 -22.97 -5.48
C ARG A 149 -1.76 -22.51 -4.04
N PRO A 150 -2.75 -22.62 -3.15
CA PRO A 150 -2.64 -22.18 -1.76
C PRO A 150 -1.44 -22.76 -0.99
N LYS A 151 -1.07 -24.01 -1.29
CA LYS A 151 0.06 -24.72 -0.66
C LYS A 151 1.38 -24.62 -1.43
N ASP A 152 1.38 -24.01 -2.62
CA ASP A 152 2.55 -23.83 -3.48
C ASP A 152 2.45 -22.48 -4.19
N ILE A 153 2.61 -21.41 -3.41
CA ILE A 153 2.51 -20.04 -3.93
C ILE A 153 3.77 -19.72 -4.73
N ARG A 154 3.56 -19.36 -5.99
CA ARG A 154 4.60 -19.04 -6.95
C ARG A 154 4.77 -17.52 -7.12
N PRO A 155 6.00 -17.04 -7.32
CA PRO A 155 6.21 -15.63 -7.66
C PRO A 155 5.61 -15.28 -9.03
N TYR A 156 5.07 -14.09 -9.12
CA TYR A 156 4.62 -13.43 -10.34
C TYR A 156 5.03 -11.95 -10.31
N PRO A 157 5.29 -11.32 -11.47
CA PRO A 157 5.47 -9.88 -11.56
C PRO A 157 4.23 -9.13 -11.06
N TRP A 158 4.31 -7.82 -11.06
CA TRP A 158 3.18 -6.98 -10.67
C TRP A 158 1.96 -7.19 -11.57
N THR A 159 0.78 -7.18 -10.98
CA THR A 159 -0.46 -7.22 -11.76
C THR A 159 -0.66 -5.88 -12.49
N PHE A 160 -0.45 -4.76 -11.81
CA PHE A 160 -0.51 -3.42 -12.39
C PHE A 160 0.81 -2.69 -12.19
N HIS A 161 1.30 -2.06 -13.25
CA HIS A 161 2.41 -1.12 -13.20
C HIS A 161 1.97 0.22 -13.79
N LEU A 162 1.80 1.21 -12.92
CA LEU A 162 1.41 2.57 -13.27
C LEU A 162 2.67 3.39 -13.52
N ARG A 163 2.95 3.70 -14.79
CA ARG A 163 4.23 4.26 -15.24
C ARG A 163 4.16 5.76 -15.56
N GLY A 164 3.06 6.41 -15.28
CA GLY A 164 2.89 7.79 -15.72
C GLY A 164 1.95 8.59 -14.83
N PHE A 165 1.44 9.65 -15.40
CA PHE A 165 0.59 10.62 -14.73
C PHE A 165 -0.88 10.22 -14.81
N ASP A 166 -1.67 10.55 -13.78
CA ASP A 166 -3.14 10.42 -13.78
C ASP A 166 -3.67 8.99 -14.04
N ASN A 167 -2.89 7.96 -13.72
CA ASN A 167 -3.35 6.58 -13.86
C ASN A 167 -4.46 6.24 -12.87
N THR A 168 -5.40 5.40 -13.31
CA THR A 168 -6.51 4.94 -12.45
C THR A 168 -6.66 3.42 -12.50
N VAL A 169 -6.76 2.80 -11.31
CA VAL A 169 -7.23 1.42 -11.11
C VAL A 169 -8.45 1.47 -10.20
N GLU A 170 -9.60 1.04 -10.70
CA GLU A 170 -10.87 1.22 -10.01
C GLU A 170 -11.81 0.01 -10.20
N ASP A 171 -12.55 -0.33 -9.14
CA ASP A 171 -13.52 -1.44 -9.13
C ASP A 171 -12.89 -2.76 -9.61
N VAL A 172 -11.77 -3.16 -9.01
CA VAL A 172 -11.01 -4.33 -9.41
C VAL A 172 -10.93 -5.33 -8.27
N THR A 173 -11.12 -6.61 -8.60
CA THR A 173 -10.84 -7.71 -7.67
C THR A 173 -9.61 -8.49 -8.11
N LEU A 174 -8.65 -8.66 -7.19
CA LEU A 174 -7.41 -9.42 -7.37
C LEU A 174 -7.50 -10.69 -6.54
N ILE A 175 -7.93 -11.80 -7.15
CA ILE A 175 -8.21 -13.03 -6.40
C ILE A 175 -6.98 -13.53 -5.65
N ASN A 176 -5.81 -13.57 -6.32
CA ASN A 176 -4.60 -14.16 -5.78
C ASN A 176 -3.33 -13.59 -6.43
N SER A 177 -3.25 -12.28 -6.54
CA SER A 177 -2.07 -11.61 -7.09
C SER A 177 -0.87 -11.77 -6.16
N TYR A 178 0.29 -12.17 -6.70
CA TYR A 178 1.53 -12.23 -5.93
C TYR A 178 2.00 -10.82 -5.58
N ASN A 179 2.21 -9.96 -6.57
CA ASN A 179 2.40 -8.52 -6.41
C ASN A 179 1.22 -7.80 -7.09
N ALA A 180 0.52 -6.91 -6.39
CA ALA A 180 -0.72 -6.34 -6.88
C ALA A 180 -0.49 -5.05 -7.71
N ILE A 181 -0.16 -3.92 -7.09
CA ILE A 181 -0.11 -2.62 -7.76
C ILE A 181 1.22 -1.93 -7.47
N ARG A 182 1.96 -1.58 -8.53
CA ARG A 182 3.17 -0.76 -8.46
C ARG A 182 2.94 0.58 -9.13
N ILE A 183 3.32 1.66 -8.44
CA ILE A 183 3.28 3.02 -8.93
C ILE A 183 4.73 3.54 -8.89
N GLY A 184 5.29 3.86 -10.05
CA GLY A 184 6.72 4.13 -10.22
C GLY A 184 7.57 2.85 -10.44
N PRO A 185 8.91 2.96 -10.47
CA PRO A 185 9.76 4.09 -10.05
C PRO A 185 9.88 5.23 -11.09
N GLU A 186 9.22 5.16 -12.21
CA GLU A 186 9.17 6.26 -13.15
C GLU A 186 8.46 7.47 -12.51
N PRO A 187 8.80 8.72 -12.88
CA PRO A 187 8.11 9.90 -12.39
C PRO A 187 6.60 9.80 -12.62
N ASN A 188 5.83 10.00 -11.57
CA ASN A 188 4.38 9.91 -11.63
C ASN A 188 3.73 10.94 -10.72
N VAL A 189 2.46 11.23 -10.99
CA VAL A 189 1.63 12.15 -10.19
C VAL A 189 0.16 11.74 -10.29
N ARG A 190 -0.60 12.06 -9.26
CA ARG A 190 -2.06 12.00 -9.20
C ARG A 190 -2.68 10.65 -9.56
N HIS A 191 -1.97 9.57 -9.26
CA HIS A 191 -2.57 8.25 -9.39
C HIS A 191 -3.84 8.12 -8.52
N ARG A 192 -4.76 7.26 -8.95
CA ARG A 192 -6.00 6.95 -8.24
C ARG A 192 -6.21 5.46 -8.18
N ILE A 193 -6.20 4.92 -6.97
CA ILE A 193 -6.55 3.52 -6.68
C ILE A 193 -7.82 3.55 -5.84
N ARG A 194 -8.91 2.95 -6.33
CA ARG A 194 -10.19 2.98 -5.63
C ARG A 194 -10.97 1.68 -5.77
N ASN A 195 -11.64 1.25 -4.69
CA ASN A 195 -12.46 0.04 -4.68
C ASN A 195 -11.70 -1.19 -5.19
N VAL A 196 -10.52 -1.45 -4.62
CA VAL A 196 -9.71 -2.62 -4.97
C VAL A 196 -9.79 -3.65 -3.84
N TYR A 197 -10.15 -4.86 -4.21
CA TYR A 197 -10.34 -5.98 -3.29
C TYR A 197 -9.44 -7.15 -3.69
N GLY A 198 -8.96 -7.96 -2.76
CA GLY A 198 -8.22 -9.16 -3.16
C GLY A 198 -7.26 -9.72 -2.14
N CYS A 199 -6.55 -10.78 -2.54
CA CYS A 199 -5.36 -11.27 -1.85
C CYS A 199 -4.13 -10.67 -2.53
N ALA A 200 -3.39 -9.86 -1.79
CA ALA A 200 -2.04 -9.49 -2.14
C ALA A 200 -1.09 -10.44 -1.40
N LEU A 201 -0.57 -11.44 -2.10
CA LEU A 201 0.17 -12.52 -1.43
C LEU A 201 1.53 -12.05 -0.90
N ARG A 202 2.23 -11.20 -1.67
CA ARG A 202 3.58 -10.72 -1.31
C ARG A 202 3.64 -9.19 -1.14
N ARG A 203 3.17 -8.43 -2.13
CA ARG A 203 3.09 -6.96 -2.06
C ARG A 203 1.73 -6.49 -2.54
N GLY A 204 1.12 -5.61 -1.76
CA GLY A 204 -0.15 -5.00 -2.13
C GLY A 204 0.05 -3.78 -3.03
N VAL A 205 0.12 -2.59 -2.45
CA VAL A 205 0.36 -1.34 -3.18
C VAL A 205 1.76 -0.83 -2.83
N LEU A 206 2.57 -0.57 -3.85
CA LEU A 206 3.85 0.13 -3.72
C LEU A 206 3.76 1.48 -4.44
N VAL A 207 4.02 2.57 -3.73
CA VAL A 207 4.11 3.93 -4.29
C VAL A 207 5.55 4.41 -4.19
N ASP A 208 6.12 4.84 -5.32
CA ASP A 208 7.42 5.48 -5.36
C ASP A 208 7.48 6.55 -6.45
N THR A 209 8.37 7.53 -6.28
CA THR A 209 8.63 8.62 -7.25
C THR A 209 7.39 9.44 -7.62
N CYS A 210 6.41 9.51 -6.71
CA CYS A 210 5.22 10.35 -6.88
C CYS A 210 5.51 11.76 -6.35
N SER A 211 5.43 12.77 -7.21
CA SER A 211 5.76 14.16 -6.84
C SER A 211 4.54 15.05 -6.58
N ASP A 212 3.33 14.54 -6.74
CA ASP A 212 2.10 15.30 -6.52
C ASP A 212 0.89 14.40 -6.31
N ILE A 213 0.34 14.45 -5.15
CA ILE A 213 -0.96 14.00 -4.63
C ILE A 213 -1.49 12.68 -5.22
N GLY A 214 -0.96 11.56 -4.76
CA GLY A 214 -1.60 10.25 -4.97
C GLY A 214 -2.86 10.06 -4.12
N ARG A 215 -3.75 9.18 -4.56
CA ARG A 215 -4.99 8.84 -3.83
C ARG A 215 -5.23 7.35 -3.84
N ILE A 216 -5.34 6.76 -2.65
CA ILE A 216 -5.69 5.36 -2.42
C ILE A 216 -6.91 5.35 -1.50
N ASP A 217 -8.04 4.85 -1.98
CA ASP A 217 -9.30 4.87 -1.24
C ASP A 217 -10.05 3.54 -1.37
N ASN A 218 -10.54 3.02 -0.25
CA ASN A 218 -11.30 1.78 -0.17
C ASN A 218 -10.57 0.59 -0.81
N VAL A 219 -9.37 0.28 -0.30
CA VAL A 219 -8.61 -0.92 -0.70
C VAL A 219 -8.65 -1.94 0.43
N HIS A 220 -9.11 -3.15 0.12
CA HIS A 220 -9.33 -4.22 1.08
C HIS A 220 -8.57 -5.48 0.67
N PHE A 221 -7.41 -5.71 1.26
CA PHE A 221 -6.66 -6.95 1.07
C PHE A 221 -6.99 -7.95 2.17
N HIS A 222 -7.48 -9.12 1.77
CA HIS A 222 -7.91 -10.15 2.70
C HIS A 222 -7.80 -11.55 2.09
N CYS A 223 -7.28 -12.52 2.86
CA CYS A 223 -7.12 -13.89 2.39
C CYS A 223 -8.45 -14.57 1.98
N HIS A 224 -9.61 -14.11 2.47
CA HIS A 224 -10.90 -14.70 2.10
C HIS A 224 -11.23 -14.57 0.61
N TRP A 225 -10.68 -13.58 -0.10
CA TRP A 225 -10.91 -13.42 -1.53
C TRP A 225 -10.39 -14.61 -2.36
N TRP A 226 -9.46 -15.38 -1.81
CA TRP A 226 -8.99 -16.62 -2.41
C TRP A 226 -9.28 -17.86 -1.53
N SER A 227 -10.40 -17.88 -0.85
CA SER A 227 -10.85 -19.04 -0.05
C SER A 227 -12.03 -19.77 -0.68
N VAL A 228 -12.35 -19.43 -1.92
CA VAL A 228 -13.50 -19.95 -2.67
C VAL A 228 -13.09 -21.24 -3.39
N PRO A 229 -13.80 -22.37 -3.20
CA PRO A 229 -13.46 -23.64 -3.87
C PRO A 229 -13.43 -23.56 -5.39
N GLU A 230 -14.28 -22.73 -6.01
CA GLU A 230 -14.38 -22.55 -7.46
C GLU A 230 -13.10 -22.02 -8.10
N VAL A 231 -12.26 -21.35 -7.32
CA VAL A 231 -10.94 -20.88 -7.75
C VAL A 231 -9.80 -21.64 -7.08
N GLY A 232 -10.07 -22.83 -6.58
CA GLY A 232 -9.07 -23.67 -5.94
C GLY A 232 -8.48 -23.07 -4.67
N GLY A 233 -9.22 -22.17 -4.01
CA GLY A 233 -8.79 -21.46 -2.82
C GLY A 233 -8.88 -22.30 -1.54
N GLU A 234 -8.06 -21.97 -0.56
CA GLU A 234 -8.03 -22.62 0.76
C GLU A 234 -7.59 -21.59 1.81
N TRP A 235 -8.41 -21.37 2.83
CA TRP A 235 -8.16 -20.32 3.84
C TRP A 235 -6.82 -20.48 4.57
N ALA A 236 -6.60 -21.61 5.23
CA ALA A 236 -5.48 -21.76 6.17
C ALA A 236 -4.10 -21.52 5.53
N PRO A 237 -3.74 -22.15 4.40
CA PRO A 237 -2.42 -21.92 3.80
C PRO A 237 -2.26 -20.52 3.22
N VAL A 238 -3.32 -19.91 2.67
CA VAL A 238 -3.26 -18.52 2.16
C VAL A 238 -3.07 -17.54 3.31
N HIS A 239 -3.85 -17.71 4.38
CA HIS A 239 -3.71 -16.93 5.60
C HIS A 239 -2.29 -17.03 6.18
N GLU A 240 -1.77 -18.27 6.31
CA GLU A 240 -0.42 -18.48 6.82
C GLU A 240 0.66 -17.82 5.93
N TYR A 241 0.51 -17.93 4.62
CA TYR A 241 1.44 -17.32 3.69
C TYR A 241 1.44 -15.79 3.82
N MET A 242 0.25 -15.17 3.86
CA MET A 242 0.13 -13.71 3.92
C MET A 242 0.70 -13.14 5.22
N TRP A 243 0.40 -13.69 6.41
CA TRP A 243 0.95 -13.13 7.64
C TRP A 243 2.48 -13.27 7.73
N LYS A 244 3.08 -14.24 7.01
CA LYS A 244 4.55 -14.40 6.95
C LYS A 244 5.20 -13.51 5.89
N ASN A 245 4.53 -13.18 4.81
CA ASN A 245 5.16 -12.63 3.62
C ASN A 245 4.56 -11.31 3.11
N CYS A 246 3.29 -11.02 3.38
CA CYS A 246 2.60 -9.88 2.80
C CYS A 246 3.06 -8.55 3.41
N GLU A 247 3.53 -7.63 2.56
CA GLU A 247 3.68 -6.22 2.84
C GLU A 247 2.58 -5.48 2.06
N ALA A 248 1.52 -5.05 2.77
CA ALA A 248 0.29 -4.66 2.06
C ALA A 248 0.35 -3.28 1.43
N PHE A 249 0.87 -2.28 2.14
CA PHE A 249 0.97 -0.90 1.65
C PHE A 249 2.38 -0.38 1.91
N ILE A 250 3.12 -0.08 0.83
CA ILE A 250 4.53 0.32 0.88
C ILE A 250 4.67 1.71 0.27
N PHE A 251 5.26 2.63 1.01
CA PHE A 251 5.44 4.01 0.58
C PHE A 251 6.91 4.38 0.59
N GLY A 252 7.48 4.58 -0.61
CA GLY A 252 8.76 5.21 -0.88
C GLY A 252 8.56 6.73 -1.05
N ARG A 253 9.13 7.31 -2.12
CA ARG A 253 8.97 8.74 -2.38
C ARG A 253 7.54 9.05 -2.85
N THR A 254 6.80 9.80 -2.03
CA THR A 254 5.53 10.40 -2.43
C THR A 254 5.27 11.70 -1.68
N ASP A 255 4.67 12.70 -2.37
CA ASP A 255 4.28 13.98 -1.80
C ASP A 255 2.76 14.04 -1.62
N TRP A 256 2.35 14.32 -0.37
CA TRP A 256 0.94 14.45 -0.02
C TRP A 256 0.07 13.26 -0.44
N GLU A 257 0.54 12.06 -0.15
CA GLU A 257 -0.28 10.86 -0.36
C GLU A 257 -1.54 10.92 0.51
N TYR A 258 -2.70 10.67 -0.09
CA TYR A 258 -3.96 10.50 0.64
C TYR A 258 -4.36 9.04 0.61
N VAL A 259 -4.36 8.40 1.79
CA VAL A 259 -4.77 7.00 1.94
C VAL A 259 -5.96 6.94 2.90
N ASN A 260 -7.12 6.49 2.41
CA ASN A 260 -8.35 6.47 3.17
C ASN A 260 -9.04 5.10 3.10
N ASN A 261 -9.64 4.68 4.21
CA ASN A 261 -10.50 3.49 4.28
C ASN A 261 -9.82 2.24 3.72
N THR A 262 -8.56 2.01 4.04
CA THR A 262 -7.80 0.85 3.58
C THR A 262 -7.64 -0.17 4.70
N PHE A 263 -7.59 -1.44 4.32
CA PHE A 263 -7.54 -2.53 5.30
C PHE A 263 -6.75 -3.73 4.77
N VAL A 264 -6.04 -4.42 5.65
CA VAL A 264 -5.39 -5.70 5.36
C VAL A 264 -5.59 -6.72 6.48
N PHE A 265 -5.84 -7.97 6.08
CA PHE A 265 -5.90 -9.15 6.96
C PHE A 265 -5.51 -10.43 6.19
N PRO A 266 -4.54 -11.22 6.69
CA PRO A 266 -3.48 -10.83 7.61
C PRO A 266 -2.29 -10.22 6.88
N ALA A 267 -1.26 -9.76 7.60
CA ALA A 267 -0.04 -9.25 6.99
C ALA A 267 1.23 -9.55 7.82
N ASN A 268 2.37 -9.59 7.14
CA ASN A 268 3.67 -9.45 7.79
C ASN A 268 3.84 -7.98 8.24
N ILE A 269 3.68 -7.05 7.29
CA ILE A 269 3.64 -5.61 7.56
C ILE A 269 2.42 -5.01 6.88
N GLY A 270 1.57 -4.32 7.66
CA GLY A 270 0.39 -3.65 7.11
C GLY A 270 0.77 -2.43 6.27
N TYR A 271 1.40 -1.43 6.90
CA TYR A 271 1.85 -0.19 6.27
C TYR A 271 3.34 0.02 6.53
N ARG A 272 4.11 0.17 5.46
CA ARG A 272 5.57 0.30 5.52
C ARG A 272 6.03 1.59 4.84
N PHE A 273 6.80 2.40 5.54
CA PHE A 273 7.37 3.66 5.03
C PHE A 273 8.87 3.51 4.92
N ILE A 274 9.42 3.62 3.70
CA ILE A 274 10.81 3.31 3.38
C ILE A 274 11.52 4.49 2.73
N HIS A 275 12.85 4.45 2.77
CA HIS A 275 13.71 5.28 1.92
C HIS A 275 13.96 4.57 0.59
N THR A 276 13.82 5.30 -0.52
CA THR A 276 14.19 4.84 -1.86
C THR A 276 15.23 5.78 -2.48
N ALA A 277 15.73 5.44 -3.65
CA ALA A 277 16.62 6.34 -4.38
C ALA A 277 15.95 7.70 -4.73
N ALA A 278 14.63 7.73 -4.80
CA ALA A 278 13.85 8.95 -5.05
C ALA A 278 13.55 9.76 -3.78
N GLY A 279 13.70 9.16 -2.59
CA GLY A 279 13.47 9.80 -1.30
C GLY A 279 12.45 9.08 -0.42
N GLU A 280 11.69 9.82 0.36
CA GLU A 280 10.74 9.33 1.36
C GLU A 280 9.33 9.88 1.15
N ALA A 281 8.36 9.27 1.83
CA ALA A 281 6.95 9.67 1.81
C ALA A 281 6.63 10.81 2.79
N ASN A 282 5.59 11.56 2.47
CA ASN A 282 4.73 12.25 3.42
C ASN A 282 3.26 12.04 3.01
N GLY A 283 2.32 12.23 3.93
CA GLY A 283 0.92 12.07 3.58
C GLY A 283 -0.02 12.02 4.78
N HIS A 284 -1.28 11.84 4.44
CA HIS A 284 -2.40 11.69 5.37
C HIS A 284 -3.02 10.32 5.20
N PHE A 285 -3.06 9.57 6.29
CA PHE A 285 -3.58 8.20 6.34
C PHE A 285 -4.76 8.19 7.31
N SER A 286 -5.97 8.02 6.81
CA SER A 286 -7.20 8.09 7.61
C SER A 286 -8.06 6.85 7.45
N GLY A 287 -8.59 6.34 8.58
CA GLY A 287 -9.42 5.13 8.56
C GLY A 287 -8.66 3.90 8.05
N ILE A 288 -7.35 3.82 8.32
CA ILE A 288 -6.53 2.69 7.92
C ILE A 288 -6.58 1.57 8.96
N GLY A 289 -6.54 0.33 8.50
CA GLY A 289 -6.60 -0.84 9.37
C GLY A 289 -5.63 -1.95 8.98
N ALA A 290 -5.03 -2.59 9.98
CA ALA A 290 -4.28 -3.82 9.80
C ALA A 290 -4.64 -4.77 10.94
N ASP A 291 -5.09 -5.97 10.58
CA ASP A 291 -5.50 -7.00 11.53
C ASP A 291 -4.69 -8.27 11.33
N GLU A 292 -4.44 -8.97 12.44
CA GLU A 292 -3.56 -10.14 12.49
C GLU A 292 -2.17 -9.92 11.83
N ALA A 293 -1.61 -8.73 11.98
CA ALA A 293 -0.28 -8.44 11.47
C ALA A 293 0.84 -8.84 12.46
N GLN A 294 2.06 -8.97 11.94
CA GLN A 294 3.26 -8.97 12.79
C GLN A 294 3.59 -7.52 13.18
N ILE A 295 3.60 -6.60 12.21
CA ILE A 295 3.72 -5.16 12.45
C ILE A 295 2.63 -4.45 11.64
N CYS A 296 1.75 -3.67 12.31
CA CYS A 296 0.70 -2.97 11.58
C CYS A 296 1.23 -1.75 10.83
N VAL A 297 2.09 -0.94 11.47
CA VAL A 297 2.71 0.24 10.86
C VAL A 297 4.20 0.25 11.15
N LYS A 298 5.04 0.24 10.13
CA LYS A 298 6.50 0.32 10.23
C LYS A 298 7.02 1.57 9.54
N VAL A 299 7.65 2.47 10.30
CA VAL A 299 8.19 3.73 9.80
C VAL A 299 9.71 3.68 9.85
N GLU A 300 10.36 3.33 8.75
CA GLU A 300 11.82 3.31 8.60
C GLU A 300 12.33 4.70 8.19
N SER A 301 11.63 5.38 7.29
CA SER A 301 11.97 6.74 6.86
C SER A 301 10.74 7.46 6.30
N ILE A 302 10.63 8.76 6.58
CA ILE A 302 9.61 9.66 6.05
C ILE A 302 10.19 11.06 5.91
N GLN A 303 9.56 11.88 5.08
CA GLN A 303 9.98 13.26 4.88
C GLN A 303 9.84 14.10 6.15
N ARG A 304 10.61 15.18 6.23
CA ARG A 304 10.67 16.07 7.39
C ARG A 304 9.31 16.64 7.83
N MET A 305 8.38 16.86 6.89
CA MET A 305 7.02 17.33 7.18
C MET A 305 6.26 16.33 8.05
N GLY A 306 6.60 15.06 7.92
CA GLY A 306 6.10 14.01 8.76
C GLY A 306 4.89 13.28 8.19
N LEU A 307 4.37 12.38 9.01
CA LEU A 307 3.26 11.48 8.72
C LEU A 307 2.11 11.79 9.69
N LEU A 308 0.89 11.90 9.17
CA LEU A 308 -0.33 11.96 9.96
C LEU A 308 -1.17 10.71 9.73
N ILE A 309 -1.42 9.96 10.80
CA ILE A 309 -2.33 8.82 10.82
C ILE A 309 -3.51 9.17 11.74
N SER A 310 -4.74 9.08 11.24
CA SER A 310 -5.94 9.37 11.99
C SER A 310 -7.00 8.29 11.84
N ASN A 311 -7.78 8.05 12.90
CA ASN A 311 -8.89 7.09 12.90
C ASN A 311 -8.47 5.67 12.48
N GLY A 312 -7.23 5.27 12.78
CA GLY A 312 -6.71 3.94 12.46
C GLY A 312 -7.12 2.89 13.49
N GLN A 313 -7.21 1.62 13.05
CA GLN A 313 -7.43 0.47 13.94
C GLN A 313 -6.35 -0.59 13.68
N PHE A 314 -5.68 -1.03 14.75
CA PHE A 314 -4.50 -1.87 14.64
C PHE A 314 -4.56 -3.07 15.57
N VAL A 315 -4.31 -4.27 15.00
CA VAL A 315 -4.23 -5.54 15.72
C VAL A 315 -2.98 -6.27 15.27
N ALA A 316 -1.98 -6.38 16.13
CA ALA A 316 -0.81 -7.22 15.91
C ALA A 316 -0.87 -8.44 16.82
N MET A 317 -0.74 -9.63 16.23
CA MET A 317 -0.78 -10.88 17.00
C MET A 317 0.06 -12.01 16.37
N ARG A 318 0.76 -11.76 15.28
CA ARG A 318 1.55 -12.77 14.58
C ARG A 318 3.05 -12.54 14.77
N GLY A 319 3.83 -13.62 14.61
CA GLY A 319 5.27 -13.59 14.84
C GLY A 319 5.66 -13.67 16.31
N GLU A 320 6.96 -13.55 16.59
CA GLU A 320 7.51 -13.65 17.95
C GLU A 320 7.30 -12.38 18.75
N HIS A 321 7.35 -11.21 18.10
CA HIS A 321 7.25 -9.89 18.71
C HIS A 321 6.21 -9.04 17.99
N PRO A 322 4.90 -9.31 18.12
CA PRO A 322 3.86 -8.54 17.45
C PRO A 322 3.78 -7.11 17.99
N ARG A 323 3.91 -6.12 17.10
CA ARG A 323 3.89 -4.69 17.44
C ARG A 323 2.96 -3.94 16.50
N GLN A 324 2.21 -3.00 17.02
CA GLN A 324 1.26 -2.29 16.17
C GLN A 324 1.91 -1.12 15.44
N VAL A 325 2.73 -0.31 16.10
CA VAL A 325 3.50 0.76 15.46
C VAL A 325 4.96 0.68 15.86
N VAL A 326 5.83 0.63 14.86
CA VAL A 326 7.29 0.66 15.06
C VAL A 326 7.87 1.84 14.31
N ILE A 327 8.48 2.78 15.02
CA ILE A 327 9.27 3.86 14.44
C ILE A 327 10.74 3.45 14.56
N ASP A 328 11.32 3.11 13.44
CA ASP A 328 12.68 2.59 13.34
C ASP A 328 13.72 3.65 13.69
N LYS A 329 14.87 3.20 14.14
CA LYS A 329 16.02 4.03 14.49
C LYS A 329 16.49 4.93 13.33
N SER A 330 16.29 4.51 12.11
CA SER A 330 16.61 5.26 10.90
C SER A 330 15.67 6.45 10.63
N CYS A 331 14.46 6.45 11.19
CA CYS A 331 13.52 7.55 11.04
C CYS A 331 14.01 8.81 11.77
N SER A 332 14.04 9.94 11.08
CA SER A 332 14.46 11.24 11.65
C SER A 332 13.36 12.31 11.64
N ALA A 333 12.16 11.99 11.19
CA ALA A 333 11.05 12.92 11.02
C ALA A 333 9.95 12.75 12.08
N SER A 334 8.81 13.43 11.90
CA SER A 334 7.73 13.45 12.90
C SER A 334 6.60 12.50 12.50
N VAL A 335 6.08 11.75 13.48
CA VAL A 335 4.91 10.89 13.33
C VAL A 335 3.82 11.33 14.29
N ARG A 336 2.60 11.49 13.79
CA ARG A 336 1.43 11.83 14.59
C ARG A 336 0.32 10.82 14.37
N LEU A 337 -0.20 10.27 15.47
CA LEU A 337 -1.35 9.39 15.49
C LEU A 337 -2.45 10.06 16.31
N VAL A 338 -3.65 10.18 15.71
CA VAL A 338 -4.80 10.87 16.31
C VAL A 338 -6.02 9.98 16.23
N ASN A 339 -6.70 9.81 17.36
CA ASN A 339 -7.93 9.01 17.45
C ASN A 339 -7.78 7.58 16.86
N CYS A 340 -6.66 6.93 17.18
CA CYS A 340 -6.39 5.56 16.75
C CYS A 340 -6.71 4.56 17.85
N ALA A 341 -7.18 3.37 17.48
CA ALA A 341 -7.45 2.27 18.39
C ALA A 341 -6.41 1.16 18.24
N PHE A 342 -5.85 0.74 19.36
CA PHE A 342 -4.86 -0.31 19.50
C PHE A 342 -5.42 -1.42 20.38
N TRP A 343 -5.72 -2.59 19.78
CA TRP A 343 -6.32 -3.70 20.52
C TRP A 343 -5.73 -5.06 20.08
N GLY A 344 -6.15 -6.12 20.74
CA GLY A 344 -5.63 -7.46 20.52
C GLY A 344 -4.36 -7.76 21.34
N PRO A 345 -3.76 -8.96 21.16
CA PRO A 345 -2.71 -9.49 22.04
C PRO A 345 -1.29 -9.06 21.62
N ALA A 346 -1.12 -7.83 21.16
CA ALA A 346 0.20 -7.31 20.82
C ALA A 346 1.17 -7.36 22.00
N GLU A 347 2.45 -7.58 21.73
CA GLU A 347 3.50 -7.45 22.75
C GLU A 347 3.66 -5.99 23.19
N GLN A 348 3.67 -5.07 22.21
CA GLN A 348 3.71 -3.61 22.45
C GLN A 348 2.83 -2.91 21.39
N ASN A 349 2.21 -1.81 21.79
CA ASN A 349 1.39 -1.05 20.85
C ASN A 349 2.22 -0.08 20.02
N VAL A 350 3.03 0.78 20.67
CA VAL A 350 3.86 1.78 19.98
C VAL A 350 5.28 1.75 20.50
N VAL A 351 6.25 1.50 19.62
CA VAL A 351 7.68 1.50 19.96
C VAL A 351 8.43 2.48 19.06
N ALA A 352 9.10 3.46 19.65
CA ALA A 352 9.83 4.49 18.93
C ALA A 352 11.31 4.48 19.28
N HIS A 353 12.12 3.87 18.42
CA HIS A 353 13.59 3.88 18.47
C HIS A 353 14.20 5.02 17.65
N GLY A 354 13.40 5.79 16.95
CA GLY A 354 13.74 6.91 16.09
C GLY A 354 12.69 8.01 16.13
N GLY A 355 12.73 8.86 15.14
CA GLY A 355 11.80 9.99 14.99
C GLY A 355 12.27 11.26 15.71
N ARG A 356 11.95 12.40 15.09
CA ARG A 356 12.16 13.72 15.69
C ARG A 356 11.12 14.02 16.75
N PHE A 357 9.88 13.66 16.48
CA PHE A 357 8.73 13.90 17.34
C PHE A 357 7.67 12.82 17.08
N LEU A 358 7.25 12.15 18.14
CA LEU A 358 6.08 11.28 18.15
C LEU A 358 4.98 11.93 18.95
N SER A 359 3.78 12.03 18.39
CA SER A 359 2.58 12.49 19.08
C SER A 359 1.49 11.44 19.02
N LEU A 360 0.93 11.08 20.16
CA LEU A 360 -0.24 10.24 20.33
C LEU A 360 -1.32 11.10 21.00
N SER A 361 -2.42 11.36 20.30
CA SER A 361 -3.53 12.19 20.81
C SER A 361 -4.84 11.46 20.68
N ASP A 362 -5.61 11.43 21.76
CA ASP A 362 -6.96 10.86 21.80
C ASP A 362 -7.02 9.40 21.32
N CYS A 363 -5.95 8.63 21.57
CA CYS A 363 -5.83 7.23 21.20
C CYS A 363 -6.33 6.31 22.29
N TYR A 364 -6.84 5.14 21.88
CA TYR A 364 -7.33 4.10 22.78
C TYR A 364 -6.42 2.87 22.73
N PHE A 365 -5.90 2.47 23.86
CA PHE A 365 -5.03 1.31 24.03
C PHE A 365 -5.74 0.24 24.84
N SER A 366 -6.23 -0.79 24.18
CA SER A 366 -6.89 -1.95 24.78
C SER A 366 -6.19 -3.22 24.37
N SER A 367 -5.25 -3.69 25.17
CA SER A 367 -4.59 -4.99 24.95
C SER A 367 -5.44 -6.17 25.46
N GLY A 368 -6.71 -6.18 25.16
CA GLY A 368 -7.81 -6.91 25.74
C GLY A 368 -7.71 -8.43 25.93
N TYR A 369 -6.60 -9.08 25.62
CA TYR A 369 -6.49 -10.55 25.80
C TYR A 369 -5.30 -11.02 26.63
N SER A 370 -4.32 -10.21 26.92
CA SER A 370 -3.29 -10.60 27.84
C SER A 370 -3.44 -9.83 29.15
N ALA A 371 -4.13 -10.43 30.10
CA ALA A 371 -4.07 -10.04 31.52
C ALA A 371 -2.66 -10.24 32.10
N LYS A 372 -1.62 -9.86 31.34
CA LYS A 372 -0.25 -9.87 31.80
C LYS A 372 -0.06 -8.62 32.64
N THR A 373 -0.15 -8.79 33.94
CA THR A 373 0.24 -7.77 34.95
C THR A 373 1.75 -7.44 34.90
N SER A 374 2.51 -8.14 34.06
CA SER A 374 3.94 -7.92 33.84
C SER A 374 4.26 -8.15 32.35
N GLY A 375 4.65 -7.12 31.66
CA GLY A 375 5.03 -7.13 30.25
C GLY A 375 5.78 -5.87 29.88
N PRO A 376 6.25 -5.74 28.62
CA PRO A 376 6.80 -4.48 28.16
C PRO A 376 5.70 -3.39 28.14
N PRO A 377 6.07 -2.11 28.26
CA PRO A 377 5.12 -1.00 28.24
C PRO A 377 4.38 -0.93 26.90
N LEU A 378 3.12 -0.48 26.94
CA LEU A 378 2.30 -0.35 25.73
C LEU A 378 2.90 0.69 24.77
N VAL A 379 3.38 1.81 25.30
CA VAL A 379 4.08 2.87 24.56
C VAL A 379 5.50 3.00 25.10
N GLU A 380 6.48 2.83 24.26
CA GLU A 380 7.89 2.98 24.61
C GLU A 380 8.60 3.91 23.62
N ALA A 381 9.40 4.85 24.13
CA ALA A 381 10.23 5.72 23.31
C ALA A 381 11.62 5.92 23.95
N ASP A 382 12.67 5.73 23.13
CA ASP A 382 14.06 5.94 23.52
C ASP A 382 14.78 6.99 22.66
N ALA A 383 14.06 7.67 21.75
CA ALA A 383 14.63 8.69 20.88
C ALA A 383 13.68 9.87 20.65
N GLY A 384 14.24 11.01 20.25
CA GLY A 384 13.48 12.19 19.84
C GLY A 384 12.72 12.88 20.96
N ARG A 385 11.48 13.21 20.73
CA ARG A 385 10.52 13.81 21.67
C ARG A 385 9.21 13.06 21.60
N LEU A 386 8.54 12.89 22.75
CA LEU A 386 7.25 12.22 22.84
C LEU A 386 6.19 13.14 23.43
N GLN A 387 5.01 13.13 22.83
CA GLN A 387 3.80 13.67 23.43
C GLN A 387 2.73 12.57 23.46
N VAL A 388 2.12 12.33 24.63
CA VAL A 388 0.94 11.47 24.79
C VAL A 388 -0.09 12.26 25.57
N ARG A 389 -1.22 12.53 24.92
CA ARG A 389 -2.26 13.39 25.46
C ARG A 389 -3.66 12.85 25.18
N GLY A 390 -4.54 12.91 26.20
CA GLY A 390 -5.95 12.54 26.06
C GLY A 390 -6.17 11.08 25.72
N CYS A 391 -5.19 10.22 25.93
CA CYS A 391 -5.27 8.80 25.58
C CYS A 391 -5.85 7.99 26.73
N SER A 392 -6.57 6.89 26.37
CA SER A 392 -7.11 5.94 27.33
C SER A 392 -6.33 4.62 27.28
N PHE A 393 -5.91 4.13 28.44
CA PHE A 393 -5.17 2.88 28.63
C PHE A 393 -6.00 1.85 29.36
N ASP A 394 -6.61 0.94 28.63
CA ASP A 394 -7.47 -0.11 29.15
C ASP A 394 -6.76 -1.46 29.18
N ALA A 395 -5.60 -1.48 29.84
CA ALA A 395 -4.75 -2.66 29.95
C ALA A 395 -4.06 -2.74 31.31
N ALA A 396 -3.74 -3.94 31.75
CA ALA A 396 -2.92 -4.14 32.94
C ALA A 396 -1.42 -4.05 32.57
N GLY A 397 -0.65 -3.30 33.36
CA GLY A 397 0.79 -3.14 33.19
C GLY A 397 1.23 -1.72 32.84
N PRO A 398 2.55 -1.50 32.62
CA PRO A 398 3.06 -0.16 32.33
C PRO A 398 2.45 0.41 31.04
N GLY A 399 1.81 1.58 31.17
CA GLY A 399 1.23 2.25 30.01
C GLY A 399 2.30 2.89 29.13
N ILE A 400 3.24 3.66 29.76
CA ILE A 400 4.20 4.49 29.02
C ILE A 400 5.59 4.33 29.64
N ALA A 401 6.63 4.12 28.80
CA ALA A 401 8.03 4.16 29.21
C ALA A 401 8.82 5.22 28.43
N LEU A 402 9.44 6.12 29.20
CA LEU A 402 10.34 7.16 28.72
C LEU A 402 11.77 6.69 28.96
N ARG A 403 12.44 6.18 27.93
CA ARG A 403 13.78 5.58 28.05
C ARG A 403 14.89 6.62 27.89
N LYS A 404 16.09 6.31 28.39
CA LYS A 404 17.27 7.23 28.48
C LYS A 404 17.60 7.81 27.12
N GLY A 405 17.41 7.61 26.04
CA GLY A 405 17.69 8.30 24.79
C GLY A 405 16.66 9.37 24.39
N LEU A 406 15.51 9.35 25.03
CA LEU A 406 14.45 10.32 24.76
C LEU A 406 14.84 11.71 25.29
N ARG A 407 14.74 12.74 24.47
CA ARG A 407 15.21 14.10 24.81
C ARG A 407 14.22 14.90 25.63
N HIS A 408 12.91 14.68 25.42
CA HIS A 408 11.85 15.41 26.11
C HIS A 408 10.53 14.67 25.98
N ALA A 409 9.68 14.72 27.00
CA ALA A 409 8.33 14.18 26.96
C ALA A 409 7.29 15.15 27.56
N ILE A 410 6.08 15.13 27.01
CA ILE A 410 4.88 15.73 27.59
C ILE A 410 3.81 14.64 27.67
N ILE A 411 3.44 14.26 28.88
CA ILE A 411 2.47 13.20 29.14
C ILE A 411 1.35 13.81 29.98
N SER A 412 0.17 14.04 29.38
CA SER A 412 -0.90 14.78 30.09
C SER A 412 -2.30 14.32 29.70
N GLU A 413 -3.23 14.46 30.65
CA GLU A 413 -4.66 14.24 30.45
C GLU A 413 -5.00 12.81 29.99
N ASN A 414 -4.19 11.82 30.38
CA ASN A 414 -4.42 10.42 30.05
C ASN A 414 -5.14 9.73 31.21
N ASN A 415 -6.00 8.77 30.87
CA ASN A 415 -6.73 7.95 31.84
C ASN A 415 -6.51 6.45 31.55
N GLY A 416 -6.92 5.59 32.44
CA GLY A 416 -6.82 4.16 32.27
C GLY A 416 -7.65 3.39 33.28
N LEU A 417 -7.98 2.14 32.98
CA LEU A 417 -8.78 1.27 33.84
C LEU A 417 -8.21 1.13 35.26
N ARG A 418 -6.89 1.28 35.39
CA ARG A 418 -6.13 1.29 36.67
C ARG A 418 -5.22 2.50 36.77
N GLY A 419 -5.60 3.62 36.18
CA GLY A 419 -4.72 4.75 35.97
C GLY A 419 -3.64 4.49 34.93
N VAL A 420 -2.67 5.38 34.82
CA VAL A 420 -1.60 5.30 33.84
C VAL A 420 -0.24 5.16 34.53
N GLU A 421 0.33 3.96 34.48
CA GLU A 421 1.70 3.75 34.97
C GLU A 421 2.71 4.33 33.99
N ILE A 422 3.59 5.24 34.46
CA ILE A 422 4.59 5.91 33.66
C ILE A 422 5.97 5.62 34.22
N VAL A 423 6.79 4.88 33.47
CA VAL A 423 8.21 4.65 33.77
C VAL A 423 9.03 5.81 33.20
N ASN A 424 9.59 6.66 34.05
CA ASN A 424 10.35 7.84 33.63
C ASN A 424 11.84 7.70 33.92
N GLU A 425 12.65 7.42 32.91
CA GLU A 425 14.12 7.36 33.00
C GLU A 425 14.82 8.66 32.58
N ILE A 426 14.06 9.70 32.13
CA ILE A 426 14.63 10.99 31.70
C ILE A 426 14.47 12.12 32.73
N GLY A 427 13.87 11.82 33.87
CA GLY A 427 13.76 12.72 35.01
C GLY A 427 13.02 14.02 34.66
N THR A 428 13.63 15.17 34.94
CA THR A 428 13.02 16.51 34.74
C THR A 428 12.83 16.90 33.29
N ASN A 429 13.34 16.14 32.34
CA ASN A 429 13.04 16.35 30.93
C ASN A 429 11.63 15.86 30.53
N ALA A 430 10.88 15.25 31.44
CA ALA A 430 9.49 14.88 31.28
C ALA A 430 8.58 15.86 32.05
N ILE A 431 7.56 16.38 31.37
CA ILE A 431 6.42 17.06 31.99
C ILE A 431 5.29 16.05 32.05
N ILE A 432 4.94 15.63 33.28
CA ILE A 432 3.88 14.64 33.54
C ILE A 432 2.85 15.31 34.42
N SER A 433 1.63 15.51 33.91
CA SER A 433 0.59 16.24 34.63
C SER A 433 -0.80 15.81 34.20
N LEU A 434 -1.77 15.94 35.11
CA LEU A 434 -3.19 15.70 34.85
C LEU A 434 -3.52 14.28 34.34
N ASN A 435 -2.65 13.31 34.59
CA ASN A 435 -2.96 11.93 34.29
C ASN A 435 -3.63 11.26 35.48
N GLU A 436 -4.49 10.29 35.21
CA GLU A 436 -5.05 9.44 36.25
C GLU A 436 -3.94 8.63 36.94
N PRO A 437 -3.77 8.73 38.31
CA PRO A 437 -2.70 8.02 39.01
C PRO A 437 -2.88 6.50 38.88
N ALA A 438 -1.75 5.79 38.69
CA ALA A 438 -1.77 4.34 38.69
C ALA A 438 -2.23 3.78 40.05
N GLU A 439 -3.16 2.85 40.03
CA GLU A 439 -3.57 2.12 41.22
C GLU A 439 -2.43 1.20 41.69
N PRO A 440 -2.23 1.07 43.02
CA PRO A 440 -1.26 0.09 43.53
C PRO A 440 -1.68 -1.32 43.10
N ALA A 441 -0.68 -2.14 42.74
CA ALA A 441 -0.92 -3.53 42.40
C ALA A 441 -1.70 -4.21 43.56
N PRO A 442 -2.74 -5.02 43.27
CA PRO A 442 -3.46 -5.76 44.28
C PRO A 442 -2.46 -6.60 45.08
N ALA A 443 -2.54 -6.52 46.40
CA ALA A 443 -1.70 -7.34 47.25
C ALA A 443 -1.81 -8.80 46.84
N PRO A 444 -0.71 -9.56 46.78
CA PRO A 444 -0.79 -10.98 46.45
C PRO A 444 -1.72 -11.64 47.44
N GLY A 445 -2.78 -12.26 46.88
CA GLY A 445 -3.82 -12.91 47.67
C GLY A 445 -3.21 -13.84 48.70
N ARG A 446 -3.63 -13.66 49.95
CA ARG A 446 -3.27 -14.55 51.06
C ARG A 446 -3.95 -15.91 50.90
#